data_1a5215d8a9cd4b848fc3c0a4ae445b46
#
_entry.id   1a5215d8a9cd4b848fc3c0a4ae445b46
#
_cell.length_a   1.000
_cell.length_b   1.000
_cell.length_c   1.000
_cell.angle_alpha   90.00
_cell.angle_beta   90.00
_cell.angle_gamma   90.00
#
_symmetry.space_group_name_H-M   'P 1'
#
loop_
_entity.id
_entity.type
_entity.pdbx_description
1 polymer ?
#
loop_
_entity_poly.entity_id
_entity_poly.type
_entity_poly.pdbx_seq_one_letter_code
_entity_poly.pdbx_strand_id
1 'polypeptide(L)'
;MQFGGNDQWSNMLGGTELIRRKLSKDAHAKTITLLLNSEGKKMGKTASGAVWLDHAKTSPYDFYQYWRNVEDADVLKCIRMLTFLPLEQIDEMDSWEGAQLNKAKEILAYELTALVHGEEEAKRAQETAKSLFGGGANLENMPTSTLADEDFTDDAINIMDLLVKAGLAPSKGEARRLVQQGGISVDDAKITDFSHNIAKEAIAAGIIVKKGKKVFHKVTL
;
A
#
# COMPACT_ATOMS: atom_id res chain seq x y z
N MET A 1 -6.42 28.75 -11.51
CA MET A 1 -7.50 27.94 -10.92
C MET A 1 -6.97 27.25 -9.67
N GLN A 2 -7.79 27.17 -8.59
CA GLN A 2 -7.46 26.45 -7.36
C GLN A 2 -8.50 25.36 -7.11
N PHE A 3 -8.04 24.17 -6.70
CA PHE A 3 -8.88 23.06 -6.28
C PHE A 3 -8.75 22.82 -4.79
N GLY A 4 -9.81 22.41 -4.14
CA GLY A 4 -9.80 22.05 -2.73
C GLY A 4 -11.03 21.24 -2.34
N GLY A 5 -11.07 20.76 -1.10
CA GLY A 5 -12.28 20.20 -0.52
C GLY A 5 -13.33 21.27 -0.23
N ASN A 6 -14.57 20.87 -0.01
CA ASN A 6 -15.66 21.80 0.31
C ASN A 6 -15.38 22.64 1.55
N ASP A 7 -14.62 22.12 2.50
CA ASP A 7 -14.16 22.81 3.71
C ASP A 7 -13.22 24.00 3.42
N GLN A 8 -12.61 24.06 2.21
CA GLN A 8 -11.71 25.13 1.78
C GLN A 8 -12.40 26.20 0.92
N TRP A 9 -13.70 26.10 0.68
CA TRP A 9 -14.42 26.99 -0.22
C TRP A 9 -14.26 28.47 0.12
N SER A 10 -14.52 28.86 1.38
CA SER A 10 -14.40 30.24 1.83
C SER A 10 -12.99 30.80 1.70
N ASN A 11 -11.96 29.98 1.95
CA ASN A 11 -10.56 30.38 1.79
C ASN A 11 -10.22 30.65 0.31
N MET A 12 -10.72 29.81 -0.59
CA MET A 12 -10.51 29.99 -2.03
C MET A 12 -11.24 31.22 -2.58
N LEU A 13 -12.47 31.48 -2.10
CA LEU A 13 -13.21 32.68 -2.50
C LEU A 13 -12.50 33.97 -2.05
N GLY A 14 -11.91 33.99 -0.85
CA GLY A 14 -11.08 35.09 -0.42
C GLY A 14 -9.95 35.42 -1.40
N GLY A 15 -9.30 34.39 -1.92
CA GLY A 15 -8.26 34.51 -2.95
C GLY A 15 -8.77 35.03 -4.28
N THR A 16 -9.88 34.50 -4.78
CA THR A 16 -10.47 34.95 -6.07
C THR A 16 -10.92 36.41 -5.98
N GLU A 17 -11.56 36.78 -4.88
CA GLU A 17 -12.02 38.16 -4.65
C GLU A 17 -10.84 39.14 -4.51
N LEU A 18 -9.78 38.76 -3.82
CA LEU A 18 -8.58 39.61 -3.70
C LEU A 18 -7.93 39.82 -5.10
N ILE A 19 -7.83 38.81 -5.92
CA ILE A 19 -7.30 38.93 -7.28
C ILE A 19 -8.18 39.86 -8.11
N ARG A 20 -9.49 39.71 -8.04
CA ARG A 20 -10.43 40.56 -8.75
C ARG A 20 -10.26 42.03 -8.35
N ARG A 21 -10.20 42.33 -7.05
CA ARG A 21 -10.11 43.72 -6.52
C ARG A 21 -8.75 44.37 -6.76
N LYS A 22 -7.66 43.61 -6.60
CA LYS A 22 -6.30 44.19 -6.67
C LYS A 22 -5.71 44.16 -8.05
N LEU A 23 -6.04 43.20 -8.86
CA LEU A 23 -5.44 42.98 -10.17
C LEU A 23 -6.42 43.16 -11.34
N SER A 24 -7.70 43.33 -11.08
CA SER A 24 -8.78 43.35 -12.08
C SER A 24 -8.73 42.16 -13.02
N LYS A 25 -8.40 40.99 -12.47
CA LYS A 25 -8.28 39.71 -13.19
C LYS A 25 -9.25 38.71 -12.63
N ASP A 26 -9.64 37.76 -13.49
CA ASP A 26 -10.46 36.63 -13.08
C ASP A 26 -9.59 35.50 -12.53
N ALA A 27 -10.08 34.86 -11.47
CA ALA A 27 -9.54 33.63 -10.92
C ALA A 27 -10.68 32.66 -10.61
N HIS A 28 -10.41 31.38 -10.76
CA HIS A 28 -11.41 30.33 -10.63
C HIS A 28 -11.07 29.41 -9.47
N ALA A 29 -12.10 29.05 -8.70
CA ALA A 29 -12.03 28.06 -7.65
C ALA A 29 -13.00 26.91 -7.94
N LYS A 30 -12.61 25.69 -7.62
CA LYS A 30 -13.45 24.50 -7.74
C LYS A 30 -13.25 23.60 -6.53
N THR A 31 -14.36 23.14 -5.96
CA THR A 31 -14.33 22.11 -4.91
C THR A 31 -14.63 20.75 -5.48
N ILE A 32 -14.02 19.76 -4.86
CA ILE A 32 -14.29 18.33 -5.10
C ILE A 32 -14.63 17.67 -3.77
N THR A 33 -15.47 16.66 -3.83
CA THR A 33 -15.83 15.87 -2.66
C THR A 33 -14.58 15.21 -2.08
N LEU A 34 -14.42 15.25 -0.76
CA LEU A 34 -13.33 14.55 -0.09
C LEU A 34 -13.46 13.05 -0.29
N LEU A 35 -12.35 12.40 -0.58
CA LEU A 35 -12.29 10.95 -0.63
C LEU A 35 -12.24 10.41 0.82
N LEU A 36 -13.37 9.90 1.25
CA LEU A 36 -13.55 9.27 2.55
C LEU A 36 -13.72 7.76 2.35
N ASN A 37 -13.24 6.97 3.30
CA ASN A 37 -13.57 5.54 3.34
C ASN A 37 -15.01 5.33 3.85
N SER A 38 -15.48 4.07 3.85
CA SER A 38 -16.80 3.67 4.33
C SER A 38 -17.09 4.04 5.79
N GLU A 39 -16.04 4.25 6.61
CA GLU A 39 -16.15 4.73 7.99
C GLU A 39 -16.19 6.27 8.11
N GLY A 40 -16.17 7.01 7.00
CA GLY A 40 -16.14 8.48 6.99
C GLY A 40 -14.78 9.10 7.29
N LYS A 41 -13.70 8.30 7.33
CA LYS A 41 -12.33 8.80 7.54
C LYS A 41 -11.68 9.15 6.22
N LYS A 42 -10.81 10.19 6.22
CA LYS A 42 -10.03 10.59 5.03
C LYS A 42 -9.10 9.43 4.59
N MET A 43 -9.16 9.05 3.32
CA MET A 43 -8.26 8.05 2.74
C MET A 43 -6.83 8.61 2.59
N GLY A 44 -5.86 7.70 2.49
CA GLY A 44 -4.43 8.03 2.36
C GLY A 44 -3.69 8.31 3.67
N LYS A 45 -4.41 8.40 4.82
CA LYS A 45 -3.82 8.44 6.16
C LYS A 45 -4.27 7.21 6.93
N THR A 46 -3.41 6.21 7.03
CA THR A 46 -3.68 5.00 7.82
C THR A 46 -3.05 5.09 9.20
N ALA A 47 -3.44 4.23 10.12
CA ALA A 47 -2.80 4.11 11.43
C ALA A 47 -1.31 3.71 11.31
N SER A 48 -0.92 3.09 10.19
CA SER A 48 0.45 2.69 9.86
C SER A 48 1.23 3.76 9.05
N GLY A 49 0.65 4.93 8.79
CA GLY A 49 1.28 6.02 8.04
C GLY A 49 0.54 6.41 6.77
N ALA A 50 1.12 7.32 6.00
CA ALA A 50 0.58 7.77 4.73
C ALA A 50 1.06 6.85 3.59
N VAL A 51 0.19 6.66 2.58
CA VAL A 51 0.60 6.07 1.30
C VAL A 51 1.11 7.20 0.41
N TRP A 52 2.39 7.11 0.04
CA TRP A 52 3.08 8.15 -0.69
C TRP A 52 3.06 7.86 -2.20
N LEU A 53 3.01 8.92 -3.01
CA LEU A 53 3.20 8.82 -4.46
C LEU A 53 4.68 8.66 -4.84
N ASP A 54 5.57 9.06 -3.94
CA ASP A 54 7.02 8.92 -4.09
C ASP A 54 7.42 7.45 -3.88
N HIS A 55 7.98 6.82 -4.92
CA HIS A 55 8.38 5.41 -4.89
C HIS A 55 9.47 5.10 -3.86
N ALA A 56 10.26 6.10 -3.45
CA ALA A 56 11.27 5.92 -2.40
C ALA A 56 10.66 5.80 -0.99
N LYS A 57 9.39 6.21 -0.82
CA LYS A 57 8.66 6.16 0.45
C LYS A 57 7.59 5.07 0.49
N THR A 58 6.97 4.78 -0.65
CA THR A 58 6.02 3.69 -0.84
C THR A 58 6.36 3.03 -2.17
N SER A 59 6.82 1.78 -2.13
CA SER A 59 7.17 1.07 -3.36
C SER A 59 5.95 0.92 -4.28
N PRO A 60 6.13 0.79 -5.61
CA PRO A 60 5.03 0.53 -6.54
C PRO A 60 4.21 -0.71 -6.16
N TYR A 61 4.87 -1.73 -5.61
CA TYR A 61 4.19 -2.93 -5.11
C TYR A 61 3.33 -2.64 -3.87
N ASP A 62 3.85 -1.92 -2.87
CA ASP A 62 3.08 -1.56 -1.67
C ASP A 62 1.93 -0.61 -2.01
N PHE A 63 2.15 0.30 -2.97
CA PHE A 63 1.12 1.18 -3.52
C PHE A 63 0.00 0.37 -4.19
N TYR A 64 0.37 -0.61 -5.04
CA TYR A 64 -0.57 -1.55 -5.65
C TYR A 64 -1.35 -2.34 -4.59
N GLN A 65 -0.66 -2.88 -3.59
CA GLN A 65 -1.28 -3.65 -2.51
C GLN A 65 -2.24 -2.82 -1.66
N TYR A 66 -1.92 -1.56 -1.41
CA TYR A 66 -2.83 -0.66 -0.71
C TYR A 66 -4.18 -0.56 -1.42
N TRP A 67 -4.18 -0.30 -2.71
CA TRP A 67 -5.41 -0.19 -3.50
C TRP A 67 -6.10 -1.54 -3.72
N ARG A 68 -5.34 -2.61 -3.82
CA ARG A 68 -5.85 -3.99 -3.90
C ARG A 68 -6.59 -4.43 -2.63
N ASN A 69 -6.31 -3.77 -1.51
CA ASN A 69 -6.83 -4.10 -0.17
C ASN A 69 -7.88 -3.11 0.35
N VAL A 70 -8.39 -2.19 -0.47
CA VAL A 70 -9.51 -1.32 -0.07
C VAL A 70 -10.74 -2.15 0.26
N GLU A 71 -11.62 -1.61 1.10
CA GLU A 71 -12.87 -2.28 1.45
C GLU A 71 -13.80 -2.40 0.24
N ASP A 72 -14.62 -3.45 0.20
CA ASP A 72 -15.56 -3.70 -0.90
C ASP A 72 -16.50 -2.52 -1.14
N ALA A 73 -16.96 -1.89 -0.07
CA ALA A 73 -17.82 -0.72 -0.12
C ALA A 73 -17.18 0.54 -0.72
N ASP A 74 -15.85 0.59 -0.80
CA ASP A 74 -15.11 1.77 -1.26
C ASP A 74 -14.58 1.64 -2.69
N VAL A 75 -14.48 0.42 -3.23
CA VAL A 75 -13.75 0.16 -4.47
C VAL A 75 -14.33 0.90 -5.67
N LEU A 76 -15.65 0.82 -5.90
CA LEU A 76 -16.29 1.46 -7.04
C LEU A 76 -16.26 2.99 -6.95
N LYS A 77 -16.42 3.53 -5.75
CA LYS A 77 -16.25 4.95 -5.48
C LYS A 77 -14.83 5.42 -5.81
N CYS A 78 -13.81 4.64 -5.41
CA CYS A 78 -12.42 4.95 -5.73
C CYS A 78 -12.18 4.89 -7.25
N ILE A 79 -12.71 3.89 -7.95
CA ILE A 79 -12.61 3.78 -9.41
C ILE A 79 -13.19 5.04 -10.07
N ARG A 80 -14.42 5.45 -9.72
CA ARG A 80 -15.06 6.64 -10.27
C ARG A 80 -14.30 7.93 -10.03
N MET A 81 -13.70 8.07 -8.85
CA MET A 81 -13.07 9.32 -8.44
C MET A 81 -11.61 9.44 -8.87
N LEU A 82 -10.90 8.34 -9.05
CA LEU A 82 -9.44 8.34 -9.15
C LEU A 82 -8.90 7.77 -10.48
N THR A 83 -9.73 7.08 -11.26
CA THR A 83 -9.30 6.54 -12.56
C THR A 83 -9.84 7.34 -13.73
N PHE A 84 -9.29 7.10 -14.91
CA PHE A 84 -9.77 7.65 -16.19
C PHE A 84 -10.47 6.61 -17.05
N LEU A 85 -10.97 5.53 -16.43
CA LEU A 85 -11.76 4.52 -17.13
C LEU A 85 -13.05 5.14 -17.70
N PRO A 86 -13.53 4.67 -18.86
CA PRO A 86 -14.83 5.08 -19.42
C PRO A 86 -15.96 4.85 -18.41
N LEU A 87 -16.89 5.80 -18.31
CA LEU A 87 -18.00 5.70 -17.37
C LEU A 87 -18.87 4.48 -17.63
N GLU A 88 -19.07 4.11 -18.89
CA GLU A 88 -19.83 2.93 -19.30
C GLU A 88 -19.23 1.66 -18.70
N GLN A 89 -17.90 1.54 -18.69
CA GLN A 89 -17.21 0.41 -18.08
C GLN A 89 -17.37 0.40 -16.56
N ILE A 90 -17.35 1.58 -15.92
CA ILE A 90 -17.54 1.68 -14.48
C ILE A 90 -18.99 1.37 -14.10
N ASP A 91 -19.96 1.81 -14.90
CA ASP A 91 -21.39 1.56 -14.68
C ASP A 91 -21.73 0.06 -14.77
N GLU A 92 -21.06 -0.69 -15.65
CA GLU A 92 -21.15 -2.14 -15.68
C GLU A 92 -20.71 -2.79 -14.36
N MET A 93 -19.73 -2.20 -13.69
CA MET A 93 -19.22 -2.71 -12.42
C MET A 93 -20.17 -2.45 -11.24
N ASP A 94 -21.15 -1.54 -11.35
CA ASP A 94 -22.08 -1.23 -10.27
C ASP A 94 -22.93 -2.45 -9.84
N SER A 95 -23.08 -3.42 -10.73
CA SER A 95 -23.77 -4.68 -10.45
C SER A 95 -22.88 -5.78 -9.88
N TRP A 96 -21.56 -5.51 -9.71
CA TRP A 96 -20.61 -6.52 -9.27
C TRP A 96 -20.70 -6.77 -7.77
N GLU A 97 -20.71 -8.05 -7.39
CA GLU A 97 -20.77 -8.49 -6.00
C GLU A 97 -19.73 -9.60 -5.72
N GLY A 98 -19.42 -9.81 -4.47
CA GLY A 98 -18.58 -10.92 -3.99
C GLY A 98 -17.23 -11.02 -4.73
N ALA A 99 -16.99 -12.11 -5.44
CA ALA A 99 -15.72 -12.36 -6.14
C ALA A 99 -15.45 -11.33 -7.26
N GLN A 100 -16.46 -10.72 -7.86
CA GLN A 100 -16.29 -9.72 -8.90
C GLN A 100 -15.69 -8.43 -8.34
N LEU A 101 -15.98 -8.05 -7.10
CA LEU A 101 -15.34 -6.91 -6.44
C LEU A 101 -13.82 -7.10 -6.29
N ASN A 102 -13.35 -8.34 -6.16
CA ASN A 102 -11.91 -8.60 -6.19
C ASN A 102 -11.28 -8.23 -7.54
N LYS A 103 -12.00 -8.47 -8.65
CA LYS A 103 -11.55 -8.02 -9.98
C LYS A 103 -11.57 -6.49 -10.09
N ALA A 104 -12.60 -5.83 -9.55
CA ALA A 104 -12.64 -4.36 -9.49
C ALA A 104 -11.47 -3.77 -8.70
N LYS A 105 -11.09 -4.41 -7.58
CA LYS A 105 -9.89 -4.02 -6.80
C LYS A 105 -8.60 -4.22 -7.58
N GLU A 106 -8.49 -5.26 -8.40
CA GLU A 106 -7.34 -5.45 -9.29
C GLU A 106 -7.25 -4.35 -10.34
N ILE A 107 -8.38 -4.01 -10.96
CA ILE A 107 -8.46 -2.91 -11.93
C ILE A 107 -8.05 -1.60 -11.26
N LEU A 108 -8.63 -1.26 -10.10
CA LEU A 108 -8.30 -0.05 -9.34
C LEU A 108 -6.80 0.04 -9.04
N ALA A 109 -6.24 -1.04 -8.49
CA ALA A 109 -4.83 -1.09 -8.12
C ALA A 109 -3.92 -0.94 -9.34
N TYR A 110 -4.24 -1.60 -10.44
CA TYR A 110 -3.48 -1.49 -11.69
C TYR A 110 -3.53 -0.06 -12.25
N GLU A 111 -4.74 0.50 -12.43
CA GLU A 111 -4.94 1.82 -13.01
C GLU A 111 -4.22 2.92 -12.22
N LEU A 112 -4.33 2.90 -10.89
CA LEU A 112 -3.67 3.89 -10.05
C LEU A 112 -2.15 3.71 -10.00
N THR A 113 -1.66 2.48 -10.01
CA THR A 113 -0.22 2.23 -10.06
C THR A 113 0.36 2.62 -11.41
N ALA A 114 -0.34 2.33 -12.51
CA ALA A 114 0.05 2.77 -13.84
C ALA A 114 0.07 4.30 -13.97
N LEU A 115 -0.93 4.97 -13.41
CA LEU A 115 -1.02 6.43 -13.42
C LEU A 115 0.14 7.11 -12.67
N VAL A 116 0.56 6.54 -11.54
CA VAL A 116 1.55 7.16 -10.64
C VAL A 116 2.98 6.70 -10.94
N HIS A 117 3.17 5.42 -11.20
CA HIS A 117 4.49 4.78 -11.33
C HIS A 117 4.81 4.27 -12.74
N GLY A 118 3.84 4.32 -13.65
CA GLY A 118 3.96 3.83 -15.02
C GLY A 118 3.47 2.40 -15.20
N GLU A 119 3.15 2.04 -16.46
CA GLU A 119 2.55 0.75 -16.80
C GLU A 119 3.45 -0.45 -16.50
N GLU A 120 4.77 -0.30 -16.67
CA GLU A 120 5.71 -1.40 -16.40
C GLU A 120 5.71 -1.79 -14.93
N GLU A 121 5.75 -0.79 -14.04
CA GLU A 121 5.70 -1.04 -12.60
C GLU A 121 4.34 -1.59 -12.15
N ALA A 122 3.25 -1.15 -12.77
CA ALA A 122 1.92 -1.70 -12.51
C ALA A 122 1.81 -3.17 -12.91
N LYS A 123 2.35 -3.54 -14.07
CA LYS A 123 2.41 -4.95 -14.52
C LYS A 123 3.24 -5.80 -13.57
N ARG A 124 4.43 -5.34 -13.21
CA ARG A 124 5.31 -6.04 -12.25
C ARG A 124 4.62 -6.24 -10.89
N ALA A 125 4.00 -5.19 -10.36
CA ALA A 125 3.26 -5.27 -9.09
C ALA A 125 2.09 -6.26 -9.16
N GLN A 126 1.34 -6.25 -10.27
CA GLN A 126 0.23 -7.17 -10.49
C GLN A 126 0.70 -8.62 -10.61
N GLU A 127 1.76 -8.88 -11.39
CA GLU A 127 2.33 -10.21 -11.58
C GLU A 127 2.89 -10.76 -10.26
N THR A 128 3.59 -9.92 -9.51
CA THR A 128 4.08 -10.26 -8.16
C THR A 128 2.93 -10.62 -7.24
N ALA A 129 1.87 -9.80 -7.21
CA ALA A 129 0.68 -10.08 -6.40
C ALA A 129 0.02 -11.41 -6.80
N LYS A 130 -0.14 -11.68 -8.11
CA LYS A 130 -0.73 -12.92 -8.60
C LYS A 130 0.12 -14.14 -8.28
N SER A 131 1.44 -14.06 -8.40
CA SER A 131 2.35 -15.17 -8.11
C SER A 131 2.35 -15.55 -6.64
N LEU A 132 2.27 -14.56 -5.75
CA LEU A 132 2.20 -14.77 -4.30
C LEU A 132 0.90 -15.43 -3.83
N PHE A 133 -0.20 -15.20 -4.54
CA PHE A 133 -1.51 -15.77 -4.20
C PHE A 133 -1.87 -17.02 -5.03
N GLY A 134 -1.16 -17.28 -6.15
CA GLY A 134 -1.39 -18.39 -7.07
C GLY A 134 -0.47 -19.60 -6.90
N GLY A 135 0.39 -19.65 -5.88
CA GLY A 135 1.25 -20.80 -5.58
C GLY A 135 2.50 -20.94 -6.44
N GLY A 136 2.87 -19.90 -7.21
CA GLY A 136 4.11 -19.86 -8.00
C GLY A 136 4.83 -18.52 -7.75
N ALA A 137 5.74 -18.49 -6.77
CA ALA A 137 6.41 -17.26 -6.35
C ALA A 137 7.36 -16.74 -7.44
N ASN A 138 7.01 -15.64 -8.09
CA ASN A 138 8.00 -14.80 -8.76
C ASN A 138 8.58 -13.82 -7.75
N LEU A 139 9.74 -14.20 -7.18
CA LEU A 139 10.40 -13.55 -6.04
C LEU A 139 11.15 -12.26 -6.41
N GLU A 140 11.25 -11.93 -7.70
CA GLU A 140 12.14 -10.86 -8.18
C GLU A 140 11.64 -9.44 -7.85
N ASN A 141 10.35 -9.26 -7.63
CA ASN A 141 9.73 -7.94 -7.41
C ASN A 141 9.11 -7.76 -6.00
N MET A 142 9.44 -8.66 -5.07
CA MET A 142 8.98 -8.55 -3.68
C MET A 142 9.77 -7.47 -2.93
N PRO A 143 9.13 -6.65 -2.06
CA PRO A 143 9.86 -5.78 -1.16
C PRO A 143 10.97 -6.56 -0.47
N THR A 144 12.20 -6.10 -0.61
CA THR A 144 13.38 -6.82 -0.12
C THR A 144 14.16 -5.94 0.85
N SER A 145 14.56 -6.50 1.96
CA SER A 145 15.55 -5.91 2.86
C SER A 145 16.83 -6.74 2.86
N THR A 146 17.95 -6.06 2.77
CA THR A 146 19.28 -6.67 2.89
C THR A 146 19.79 -6.45 4.30
N LEU A 147 20.19 -7.51 4.98
CA LEU A 147 20.83 -7.45 6.29
C LEU A 147 22.35 -7.38 6.12
N ALA A 148 23.01 -6.67 7.04
CA ALA A 148 24.45 -6.62 7.12
C ALA A 148 24.98 -7.68 8.10
N ASP A 149 26.26 -8.03 7.96
CA ASP A 149 26.91 -8.99 8.86
C ASP A 149 26.83 -8.60 10.34
N GLU A 150 26.82 -7.32 10.65
CA GLU A 150 26.66 -6.76 12.00
C GLU A 150 25.27 -6.98 12.63
N ASP A 151 24.29 -7.40 11.85
CA ASP A 151 22.94 -7.67 12.33
C ASP A 151 22.81 -9.06 12.98
N PHE A 152 23.85 -9.88 12.86
CA PHE A 152 23.87 -11.25 13.37
C PHE A 152 24.70 -11.36 14.66
N THR A 153 24.22 -12.21 15.55
CA THR A 153 24.94 -12.62 16.76
C THR A 153 25.01 -14.16 16.75
N ASP A 154 26.21 -14.72 16.87
CA ASP A 154 26.45 -16.17 16.80
C ASP A 154 25.85 -16.81 15.53
N ASP A 155 26.07 -16.16 14.37
CA ASP A 155 25.55 -16.56 13.05
C ASP A 155 24.02 -16.71 12.97
N ALA A 156 23.29 -15.98 13.79
CA ALA A 156 21.82 -15.97 13.78
C ALA A 156 21.27 -14.57 14.10
N ILE A 157 20.02 -14.32 13.69
CA ILE A 157 19.27 -13.12 14.06
C ILE A 157 17.97 -13.52 14.72
N ASN A 158 17.62 -12.83 15.81
CA ASN A 158 16.31 -13.05 16.46
C ASN A 158 15.17 -12.54 15.59
N ILE A 159 14.06 -13.28 15.54
CA ILE A 159 12.88 -12.92 14.70
C ILE A 159 12.36 -11.51 14.99
N MET A 160 12.41 -11.03 16.23
CA MET A 160 11.96 -9.66 16.54
C MET A 160 12.88 -8.61 15.95
N ASP A 161 14.20 -8.84 15.98
CA ASP A 161 15.18 -7.93 15.39
C ASP A 161 15.06 -7.92 13.87
N LEU A 162 14.89 -9.08 13.26
CA LEU A 162 14.64 -9.21 11.83
C LEU A 162 13.39 -8.42 11.40
N LEU A 163 12.28 -8.55 12.13
CA LEU A 163 11.04 -7.85 11.80
C LEU A 163 11.18 -6.33 11.89
N VAL A 164 11.96 -5.83 12.85
CA VAL A 164 12.23 -4.38 12.98
C VAL A 164 13.16 -3.90 11.86
N LYS A 165 14.23 -4.64 11.56
CA LYS A 165 15.20 -4.31 10.49
C LYS A 165 14.53 -4.34 9.11
N ALA A 166 13.67 -5.31 8.85
CA ALA A 166 12.90 -5.41 7.61
C ALA A 166 11.74 -4.38 7.52
N GLY A 167 11.55 -3.50 8.52
CA GLY A 167 10.47 -2.52 8.52
C GLY A 167 9.07 -3.11 8.71
N LEU A 168 8.96 -4.40 9.03
CA LEU A 168 7.70 -5.11 9.24
C LEU A 168 7.07 -4.82 10.60
N ALA A 169 7.85 -4.34 11.55
CA ALA A 169 7.38 -3.87 12.84
C ALA A 169 8.11 -2.58 13.25
N PRO A 170 7.42 -1.59 13.83
CA PRO A 170 8.04 -0.32 14.23
C PRO A 170 8.89 -0.43 15.50
N SER A 171 8.77 -1.53 16.25
CA SER A 171 9.51 -1.78 17.48
C SER A 171 9.55 -3.26 17.85
N LYS A 172 10.51 -3.65 18.70
CA LYS A 172 10.59 -5.03 19.25
C LYS A 172 9.34 -5.43 20.01
N GLY A 173 8.67 -4.48 20.72
CA GLY A 173 7.43 -4.74 21.43
C GLY A 173 6.29 -5.14 20.49
N GLU A 174 6.16 -4.43 19.37
CA GLU A 174 5.17 -4.76 18.34
C GLU A 174 5.52 -6.07 17.63
N ALA A 175 6.81 -6.29 17.29
CA ALA A 175 7.28 -7.54 16.72
C ALA A 175 6.92 -8.74 17.61
N ARG A 176 7.17 -8.63 18.92
CA ARG A 176 6.80 -9.67 19.90
C ARG A 176 5.29 -9.96 19.88
N ARG A 177 4.46 -8.91 19.87
CA ARG A 177 3.00 -9.06 19.83
C ARG A 177 2.56 -9.79 18.55
N LEU A 178 3.11 -9.41 17.39
CA LEU A 178 2.80 -10.04 16.10
C LEU A 178 3.16 -11.53 16.09
N VAL A 179 4.33 -11.89 16.61
CA VAL A 179 4.78 -13.28 16.71
C VAL A 179 3.86 -14.08 17.64
N GLN A 180 3.59 -13.58 18.86
CA GLN A 180 2.72 -14.26 19.82
C GLN A 180 1.28 -14.47 19.31
N GLN A 181 0.76 -13.53 18.52
CA GLN A 181 -0.55 -13.66 17.88
C GLN A 181 -0.54 -14.61 16.68
N GLY A 182 0.64 -15.17 16.33
CA GLY A 182 0.81 -16.06 15.19
C GLY A 182 0.58 -15.35 13.85
N GLY A 183 0.85 -14.05 13.81
CA GLY A 183 0.75 -13.20 12.61
C GLY A 183 2.00 -13.24 11.73
N ILE A 184 3.03 -14.01 12.08
CA ILE A 184 4.30 -14.11 11.35
C ILE A 184 4.54 -15.53 10.87
N SER A 185 4.96 -15.67 9.61
CA SER A 185 5.51 -16.92 9.07
C SER A 185 6.80 -16.62 8.32
N VAL A 186 7.72 -17.56 8.33
CA VAL A 186 8.98 -17.54 7.57
C VAL A 186 8.97 -18.77 6.67
N ASP A 187 9.08 -18.60 5.37
CA ASP A 187 9.02 -19.67 4.35
C ASP A 187 7.83 -20.62 4.59
N ASP A 188 6.62 -20.00 4.78
CA ASP A 188 5.35 -20.65 5.12
C ASP A 188 5.30 -21.35 6.51
N ALA A 189 6.41 -21.46 7.23
CA ALA A 189 6.43 -21.97 8.58
C ALA A 189 5.97 -20.88 9.58
N LYS A 190 4.89 -21.14 10.31
CA LYS A 190 4.34 -20.20 11.29
C LYS A 190 5.25 -20.08 12.50
N ILE A 191 5.67 -18.85 12.83
CA ILE A 191 6.50 -18.55 14.00
C ILE A 191 5.60 -18.02 15.12
N THR A 192 5.62 -18.70 16.26
CA THR A 192 4.84 -18.31 17.47
C THR A 192 5.75 -18.04 18.67
N ASP A 193 7.02 -18.45 18.58
CA ASP A 193 8.02 -18.19 19.60
C ASP A 193 8.83 -16.94 19.25
N PHE A 194 8.75 -15.92 20.08
CA PHE A 194 9.51 -14.68 19.93
C PHE A 194 11.02 -14.84 20.21
N SER A 195 11.44 -15.94 20.82
CA SER A 195 12.87 -16.28 21.00
C SER A 195 13.47 -17.03 19.80
N HIS A 196 12.65 -17.28 18.76
CA HIS A 196 13.10 -17.96 17.54
C HIS A 196 14.23 -17.19 16.84
N ASN A 197 15.33 -17.88 16.58
CA ASN A 197 16.47 -17.35 15.85
C ASN A 197 16.52 -17.97 14.44
N ILE A 198 16.85 -17.15 13.47
CA ILE A 198 17.00 -17.54 12.06
C ILE A 198 18.48 -17.52 11.74
N ALA A 199 18.98 -18.63 11.23
CA ALA A 199 20.37 -18.78 10.85
C ALA A 199 20.75 -17.86 9.66
N LYS A 200 21.95 -17.31 9.70
CA LYS A 200 22.53 -16.46 8.65
C LYS A 200 22.52 -17.14 7.29
N GLU A 201 22.80 -18.44 7.25
CA GLU A 201 22.78 -19.26 6.03
C GLU A 201 21.40 -19.29 5.37
N ALA A 202 20.34 -19.36 6.16
CA ALA A 202 18.96 -19.32 5.62
C ALA A 202 18.69 -17.96 4.97
N ILE A 203 19.14 -16.87 5.60
CA ILE A 203 18.96 -15.51 5.07
C ILE A 203 19.81 -15.29 3.82
N ALA A 204 21.02 -15.86 3.75
CA ALA A 204 21.84 -15.84 2.55
C ALA A 204 21.18 -16.54 1.35
N ALA A 205 20.42 -17.59 1.61
CA ALA A 205 19.60 -18.25 0.57
C ALA A 205 18.36 -17.42 0.16
N GLY A 206 18.01 -16.41 0.96
CA GLY A 206 16.83 -15.57 0.77
C GLY A 206 15.58 -16.19 1.38
N ILE A 207 15.05 -15.58 2.45
CA ILE A 207 13.83 -16.03 3.12
C ILE A 207 12.65 -15.11 2.79
N ILE A 208 11.45 -15.65 2.87
CA ILE A 208 10.21 -14.89 2.74
C ILE A 208 9.54 -14.78 4.10
N VAL A 209 9.42 -13.55 4.58
CA VAL A 209 8.68 -13.23 5.80
C VAL A 209 7.28 -12.78 5.45
N LYS A 210 6.27 -13.43 6.02
CA LYS A 210 4.86 -13.11 5.82
C LYS A 210 4.28 -12.53 7.11
N LYS A 211 3.69 -11.33 7.03
CA LYS A 211 2.98 -10.69 8.12
C LYS A 211 1.48 -10.69 7.82
N GLY A 212 0.73 -11.47 8.61
CA GLY A 212 -0.68 -11.69 8.39
C GLY A 212 -0.96 -12.41 7.06
N LYS A 213 -2.09 -12.10 6.43
CA LYS A 213 -2.52 -12.74 5.17
C LYS A 213 -2.05 -12.01 3.91
N LYS A 214 -1.53 -10.79 4.03
CA LYS A 214 -1.45 -9.85 2.90
C LYS A 214 -0.07 -9.23 2.68
N VAL A 215 0.82 -9.27 3.65
CA VAL A 215 2.15 -8.64 3.54
C VAL A 215 3.21 -9.72 3.41
N PHE A 216 3.98 -9.63 2.33
CA PHE A 216 5.11 -10.50 2.03
C PHE A 216 6.36 -9.64 1.87
N HIS A 217 7.47 -10.10 2.40
CA HIS A 217 8.74 -9.38 2.37
C HIS A 217 9.89 -10.36 2.24
N LYS A 218 10.81 -10.10 1.32
CA LYS A 218 12.00 -10.90 1.15
C LYS A 218 13.13 -10.33 2.01
N VAL A 219 13.88 -11.20 2.69
CA VAL A 219 15.08 -10.81 3.44
C VAL A 219 16.25 -11.61 2.91
N THR A 220 17.34 -10.90 2.61
CA THR A 220 18.61 -11.44 2.07
C THR A 220 19.79 -10.88 2.85
N LEU A 221 20.99 -11.42 2.58
CA LEU A 221 22.28 -10.83 2.94
C LEU A 221 22.72 -9.86 1.87
#